data_a95d6e39fe8cef3ddca4a0162a9b63d3
#
_entry.id   a95d6e39fe8cef3ddca4a0162a9b63d3
#
_cell.length_a   1.000
_cell.length_b   1.000
_cell.length_c   1.000
_cell.angle_alpha   90.00
_cell.angle_beta   90.00
_cell.angle_gamma   90.00
#
_symmetry.space_group_name_H-M   'P 1'
#
loop_
_entity.id
_entity.type
_entity.pdbx_description
1 polymer ?
#
loop_
_entity_poly.entity_id
_entity_poly.type
_entity_poly.pdbx_seq_one_letter_code
_entity_poly.pdbx_strand_id
1 'polypeptide(L)'
;MVVKGNTSTGTITDFNGTFTLSAPADAILSISYIGFKSQEIAVKGHKDIKIVLQEDSETLDEVVVVGYGVQKKSVVTASIAKVSADDLASTAPVRMDNALKGLASGVTVTSSSGQPGAAAQIRVRGVGTIRTENGAADPLYIVDGMPLEGGLDYLNPNDIASIEVLKDAASGAVYGARAANGVILVTTKTGKIGKTKVTYDFSYGWQSAWKKRDVLNASEYALMINEGAINAGIAPKFSDPYSYGQGTNWQDEVFNNNAPMMNHQVSVSGASEKVNYLFSLGFYTQDGIVGGNFDRSNYERLTLRSNTQYTLFDESKERNWLNSLKVTSNLSYARIKSTNFDDNSTWGTPLGSALALSPILNVYDETEEAIKAQFDKYGTTAEYTPVYDPRNGKLFSIPGEFGEMSNPIAKLSLPGDKHWSHKFVANFSAELQLWDNLKFKTSYGADLSFWGYDSYRPLYYLRSGESSTQSSAYSRKEDGTVWQLENVLT
;
A
#
# COMPACT_ATOMS: atom_id res chain seq x y z
N MET A 1 -29.42 -27.72 21.02
CA MET A 1 -29.48 -28.75 22.12
C MET A 1 -29.69 -30.09 21.46
N VAL A 2 -28.94 -31.08 21.93
CA VAL A 2 -29.02 -32.45 21.42
C VAL A 2 -28.95 -33.45 22.60
N VAL A 3 -29.52 -34.65 22.42
CA VAL A 3 -29.37 -35.73 23.41
C VAL A 3 -27.98 -36.33 23.25
N LYS A 4 -27.22 -36.39 24.37
CA LYS A 4 -25.86 -36.98 24.39
C LYS A 4 -25.89 -38.42 23.92
N GLY A 5 -25.07 -38.76 22.96
CA GLY A 5 -25.00 -40.10 22.36
C GLY A 5 -26.03 -40.34 21.22
N ASN A 6 -26.93 -39.39 20.95
CA ASN A 6 -27.88 -39.47 19.83
C ASN A 6 -28.01 -38.09 19.17
N THR A 7 -27.17 -37.83 18.21
CA THR A 7 -27.12 -36.54 17.48
C THR A 7 -28.31 -36.31 16.54
N SER A 8 -29.13 -37.31 16.27
CA SER A 8 -30.33 -37.17 15.45
C SER A 8 -31.54 -36.66 16.26
N THR A 9 -31.47 -36.65 17.60
CA THR A 9 -32.52 -36.14 18.49
C THR A 9 -32.05 -34.79 19.08
N GLY A 10 -32.52 -33.69 18.52
CA GLY A 10 -32.17 -32.36 18.96
C GLY A 10 -33.23 -31.34 18.68
N THR A 11 -33.12 -30.17 19.29
CA THR A 11 -34.03 -29.02 19.08
C THR A 11 -33.25 -27.71 19.20
N ILE A 12 -33.85 -26.65 18.68
CA ILE A 12 -33.40 -25.27 18.88
C ILE A 12 -34.44 -24.52 19.71
N THR A 13 -34.01 -23.48 20.40
CA THR A 13 -34.94 -22.55 21.08
C THR A 13 -35.60 -21.62 20.06
N ASP A 14 -36.83 -21.22 20.37
CA ASP A 14 -37.48 -20.10 19.74
C ASP A 14 -36.81 -18.77 20.21
N PHE A 15 -37.33 -17.64 19.69
CA PHE A 15 -36.76 -16.33 20.03
C PHE A 15 -37.05 -15.89 21.48
N ASN A 16 -37.94 -16.54 22.20
CA ASN A 16 -38.22 -16.35 23.64
C ASN A 16 -37.35 -17.24 24.51
N GLY A 17 -36.47 -18.07 23.93
CA GLY A 17 -35.64 -19.04 24.65
C GLY A 17 -36.37 -20.30 25.03
N THR A 18 -37.59 -20.56 24.58
CA THR A 18 -38.39 -21.76 24.90
C THR A 18 -38.03 -22.89 23.93
N PHE A 19 -37.96 -24.10 24.44
CA PHE A 19 -37.72 -25.29 23.63
C PHE A 19 -38.62 -26.48 24.08
N THR A 20 -38.90 -27.36 23.15
CA THR A 20 -39.54 -28.64 23.43
C THR A 20 -38.71 -29.76 22.80
N LEU A 21 -38.43 -30.79 23.58
CA LEU A 21 -37.64 -31.92 23.15
C LEU A 21 -38.17 -33.20 23.77
N SER A 22 -38.45 -34.21 22.94
CA SER A 22 -38.80 -35.55 23.43
C SER A 22 -37.54 -36.34 23.69
N ALA A 23 -37.25 -36.66 24.95
CA ALA A 23 -36.07 -37.38 25.35
C ALA A 23 -36.41 -38.43 26.46
N PRO A 24 -35.64 -39.56 26.58
CA PRO A 24 -35.76 -40.49 27.66
C PRO A 24 -35.55 -39.82 29.03
N ALA A 25 -36.19 -40.36 30.08
CA ALA A 25 -36.12 -39.79 31.44
C ALA A 25 -34.70 -39.76 32.03
N ASP A 26 -33.83 -40.64 31.59
CA ASP A 26 -32.43 -40.76 31.97
C ASP A 26 -31.44 -40.03 31.02
N ALA A 27 -31.95 -39.35 29.99
CA ALA A 27 -31.13 -38.68 29.00
C ALA A 27 -30.32 -37.52 29.59
N ILE A 28 -29.15 -37.30 29.03
CA ILE A 28 -28.32 -36.10 29.23
C ILE A 28 -28.48 -35.19 28.01
N LEU A 29 -28.88 -33.94 28.23
CA LEU A 29 -28.93 -32.92 27.20
C LEU A 29 -27.59 -32.21 27.12
N SER A 30 -27.02 -32.14 25.95
CA SER A 30 -25.86 -31.25 25.62
C SER A 30 -26.40 -29.99 24.99
N ILE A 31 -26.10 -28.87 25.62
CA ILE A 31 -26.57 -27.54 25.23
C ILE A 31 -25.39 -26.72 24.80
N SER A 32 -25.42 -26.17 23.62
CA SER A 32 -24.39 -25.24 23.09
C SER A 32 -25.04 -24.03 22.45
N TYR A 33 -24.43 -22.88 22.67
CA TYR A 33 -24.80 -21.63 21.99
C TYR A 33 -23.52 -20.79 21.77
N ILE A 34 -23.47 -20.07 20.67
CA ILE A 34 -22.30 -19.25 20.33
C ILE A 34 -22.10 -18.18 21.39
N GLY A 35 -20.89 -18.11 21.97
CA GLY A 35 -20.54 -17.17 23.05
C GLY A 35 -20.87 -17.66 24.46
N PHE A 36 -21.33 -18.92 24.64
CA PHE A 36 -21.63 -19.51 25.94
C PHE A 36 -20.97 -20.87 26.11
N LYS A 37 -20.59 -21.19 27.37
CA LYS A 37 -20.03 -22.49 27.69
C LYS A 37 -21.03 -23.62 27.44
N SER A 38 -20.59 -24.62 26.72
CA SER A 38 -21.40 -25.83 26.56
C SER A 38 -21.70 -26.48 27.90
N GLN A 39 -22.95 -26.83 28.16
CA GLN A 39 -23.41 -27.43 29.41
C GLN A 39 -24.07 -28.76 29.14
N GLU A 40 -23.89 -29.69 30.06
CA GLU A 40 -24.59 -30.99 30.08
C GLU A 40 -25.53 -31.06 31.26
N ILE A 41 -26.81 -31.34 31.00
CA ILE A 41 -27.86 -31.41 32.04
C ILE A 41 -28.60 -32.74 31.90
N ALA A 42 -28.68 -33.46 33.02
CA ALA A 42 -29.46 -34.69 33.10
C ALA A 42 -30.97 -34.36 33.20
N VAL A 43 -31.79 -34.95 32.38
CA VAL A 43 -33.24 -34.74 32.38
C VAL A 43 -33.91 -35.23 33.67
N LYS A 44 -33.47 -36.36 34.24
CA LYS A 44 -33.98 -36.94 35.49
C LYS A 44 -35.52 -37.00 35.61
N GLY A 45 -36.21 -37.14 34.46
CA GLY A 45 -37.65 -37.19 34.42
C GLY A 45 -38.36 -35.83 34.63
N HIS A 46 -37.67 -34.72 34.73
CA HIS A 46 -38.29 -33.39 34.84
C HIS A 46 -38.97 -32.98 33.51
N LYS A 47 -40.18 -32.46 33.63
CA LYS A 47 -40.97 -31.97 32.45
C LYS A 47 -40.58 -30.57 32.07
N ASP A 48 -40.17 -29.74 33.03
CA ASP A 48 -39.72 -28.35 32.82
C ASP A 48 -38.27 -28.20 33.32
N ILE A 49 -37.40 -27.78 32.46
CA ILE A 49 -35.97 -27.58 32.75
C ILE A 49 -35.63 -26.16 32.39
N LYS A 50 -35.24 -25.34 33.38
CA LYS A 50 -34.69 -23.99 33.18
C LYS A 50 -33.18 -24.07 33.10
N ILE A 51 -32.64 -23.60 31.99
CA ILE A 51 -31.22 -23.62 31.71
C ILE A 51 -30.72 -22.17 31.72
N VAL A 52 -29.70 -21.87 32.54
CA VAL A 52 -29.00 -20.59 32.54
C VAL A 52 -27.65 -20.83 31.91
N LEU A 53 -27.47 -20.30 30.71
CA LEU A 53 -26.20 -20.38 30.01
C LEU A 53 -25.20 -19.42 30.68
N GLN A 54 -23.99 -19.91 30.92
CA GLN A 54 -22.87 -19.09 31.38
C GLN A 54 -22.14 -18.53 30.15
N GLU A 55 -21.91 -17.24 30.12
CA GLU A 55 -21.08 -16.64 29.09
C GLU A 55 -19.73 -17.33 29.06
N ASP A 56 -19.32 -17.73 27.88
CA ASP A 56 -17.95 -18.19 27.65
C ASP A 56 -17.05 -16.98 27.65
N SER A 57 -16.68 -16.54 28.84
CA SER A 57 -15.70 -15.46 29.01
C SER A 57 -14.26 -15.96 28.80
N GLU A 58 -14.05 -17.09 28.12
CA GLU A 58 -12.81 -17.26 27.42
C GLU A 58 -12.78 -16.15 26.36
N THR A 59 -12.39 -14.96 26.77
CA THR A 59 -11.73 -14.02 25.86
C THR A 59 -10.76 -14.87 25.07
N LEU A 60 -10.99 -14.98 23.77
CA LEU A 60 -9.94 -15.49 22.86
C LEU A 60 -8.70 -14.72 23.27
N ASP A 61 -7.82 -15.36 24.03
CA ASP A 61 -6.59 -14.72 24.50
C ASP A 61 -5.90 -14.17 23.25
N GLU A 62 -5.99 -12.86 23.07
CA GLU A 62 -5.39 -12.20 21.91
C GLU A 62 -3.90 -12.52 21.97
N VAL A 63 -3.45 -13.31 21.02
CA VAL A 63 -2.04 -13.70 20.92
C VAL A 63 -1.31 -12.69 20.05
N VAL A 64 -0.10 -12.37 20.43
CA VAL A 64 0.82 -11.52 19.66
C VAL A 64 2.06 -12.33 19.32
N VAL A 65 2.56 -12.11 18.10
CA VAL A 65 3.85 -12.69 17.69
C VAL A 65 4.96 -11.88 18.35
N VAL A 66 5.84 -12.56 19.07
CA VAL A 66 7.00 -11.95 19.72
C VAL A 66 8.23 -12.77 19.35
N GLY A 67 9.06 -12.19 18.49
CA GLY A 67 10.27 -12.87 18.03
C GLY A 67 9.96 -14.17 17.30
N TYR A 68 10.47 -15.28 17.81
CA TYR A 68 10.28 -16.62 17.24
C TYR A 68 9.11 -17.39 17.84
N GLY A 69 8.31 -16.75 18.69
CA GLY A 69 7.19 -17.39 19.39
C GLY A 69 5.91 -16.57 19.36
N VAL A 70 4.85 -17.21 19.83
CA VAL A 70 3.54 -16.58 20.03
C VAL A 70 3.28 -16.54 21.53
N GLN A 71 2.95 -15.36 22.05
CA GLN A 71 2.64 -15.17 23.46
C GLN A 71 1.24 -14.57 23.61
N LYS A 72 0.57 -14.87 24.74
CA LYS A 72 -0.68 -14.22 25.08
C LYS A 72 -0.42 -12.73 25.34
N LYS A 73 -1.22 -11.85 24.75
CA LYS A 73 -1.09 -10.40 24.92
C LYS A 73 -1.12 -9.96 26.39
N SER A 74 -1.88 -10.68 27.21
CA SER A 74 -1.97 -10.46 28.66
C SER A 74 -0.66 -10.69 29.42
N VAL A 75 0.26 -11.47 28.86
CA VAL A 75 1.57 -11.81 29.46
C VAL A 75 2.69 -10.95 28.91
N VAL A 76 2.45 -10.27 27.77
CA VAL A 76 3.47 -9.44 27.11
C VAL A 76 3.54 -8.08 27.81
N THR A 77 4.66 -7.82 28.50
CA THR A 77 4.95 -6.53 29.14
C THR A 77 5.47 -5.47 28.15
N ALA A 78 5.78 -5.89 26.92
CA ALA A 78 6.32 -5.05 25.86
C ALA A 78 5.24 -4.15 25.22
N SER A 79 5.65 -2.96 24.76
CA SER A 79 4.75 -2.01 24.06
C SER A 79 4.55 -2.42 22.60
N ILE A 80 3.56 -3.25 22.33
CA ILE A 80 3.20 -3.74 21.00
C ILE A 80 1.89 -3.08 20.55
N ALA A 81 1.86 -2.52 19.32
CA ALA A 81 0.63 -2.11 18.66
C ALA A 81 0.28 -3.16 17.61
N LYS A 82 -0.98 -3.60 17.59
CA LYS A 82 -1.51 -4.55 16.62
C LYS A 82 -2.54 -3.85 15.75
N VAL A 83 -2.46 -4.07 14.46
CA VAL A 83 -3.42 -3.64 13.45
C VAL A 83 -3.96 -4.91 12.80
N SER A 84 -5.27 -5.08 12.80
CA SER A 84 -5.94 -6.26 12.25
C SER A 84 -6.23 -6.11 10.75
N ALA A 85 -6.60 -7.24 10.11
CA ALA A 85 -7.06 -7.22 8.72
C ALA A 85 -8.29 -6.33 8.51
N ASP A 86 -9.20 -6.26 9.49
CA ASP A 86 -10.42 -5.44 9.42
C ASP A 86 -10.09 -3.95 9.50
N ASP A 87 -9.12 -3.56 10.34
CA ASP A 87 -8.62 -2.19 10.42
C ASP A 87 -8.01 -1.76 9.07
N LEU A 88 -7.22 -2.65 8.45
CA LEU A 88 -6.62 -2.41 7.13
C LEU A 88 -7.68 -2.30 6.03
N ALA A 89 -8.68 -3.16 6.03
CA ALA A 89 -9.76 -3.15 5.06
C ALA A 89 -10.57 -1.85 5.11
N SER A 90 -10.74 -1.25 6.30
CA SER A 90 -11.49 0.00 6.49
C SER A 90 -10.83 1.21 5.80
N THR A 91 -9.51 1.19 5.62
CA THR A 91 -8.74 2.29 5.02
C THR A 91 -8.50 2.10 3.52
N ALA A 92 -8.82 0.92 2.97
CA ALA A 92 -8.58 0.53 1.57
C ALA A 92 -7.22 1.00 1.01
N PRO A 93 -6.11 0.70 1.68
CA PRO A 93 -4.83 1.28 1.33
C PRO A 93 -4.30 0.73 0.00
N VAL A 94 -3.69 1.60 -0.78
CA VAL A 94 -3.01 1.24 -2.03
C VAL A 94 -1.70 0.51 -1.76
N ARG A 95 -0.98 0.98 -0.75
CA ARG A 95 0.32 0.46 -0.30
C ARG A 95 0.29 0.15 1.18
N MET A 96 1.07 -0.85 1.57
CA MET A 96 1.15 -1.28 2.98
C MET A 96 1.76 -0.24 3.91
N ASP A 97 2.72 0.54 3.43
CA ASP A 97 3.34 1.62 4.21
C ASP A 97 2.32 2.71 4.59
N ASN A 98 1.41 3.06 3.68
CA ASN A 98 0.31 3.99 3.95
C ASN A 98 -0.79 3.40 4.84
N ALA A 99 -0.94 2.08 4.86
CA ALA A 99 -1.95 1.38 5.64
C ALA A 99 -1.83 1.61 7.16
N LEU A 100 -0.61 1.85 7.65
CA LEU A 100 -0.36 2.08 9.08
C LEU A 100 -0.69 3.50 9.55
N LYS A 101 -1.01 4.42 8.63
CA LYS A 101 -1.27 5.83 8.96
C LYS A 101 -2.47 5.97 9.88
N GLY A 102 -2.23 6.44 11.10
CA GLY A 102 -3.27 6.66 12.12
C GLY A 102 -3.77 5.40 12.84
N LEU A 103 -3.34 4.18 12.44
CA LEU A 103 -3.79 2.92 13.05
C LEU A 103 -2.90 2.45 14.21
N ALA A 104 -1.63 2.83 14.23
CA ALA A 104 -0.69 2.40 15.27
C ALA A 104 -0.17 3.57 16.08
N SER A 105 -0.42 3.59 17.39
CA SER A 105 0.12 4.64 18.29
C SER A 105 1.65 4.61 18.33
N GLY A 106 2.30 5.79 18.28
CA GLY A 106 3.76 5.90 18.27
C GLY A 106 4.42 5.55 16.92
N VAL A 107 3.61 5.38 15.88
CA VAL A 107 4.07 5.23 14.49
C VAL A 107 3.67 6.47 13.71
N THR A 108 4.65 7.14 13.12
CA THR A 108 4.43 8.28 12.23
C THR A 108 4.64 7.82 10.80
N VAL A 109 3.64 8.06 9.95
CA VAL A 109 3.70 7.76 8.51
C VAL A 109 3.56 9.07 7.75
N THR A 110 4.60 9.44 7.03
CA THR A 110 4.64 10.67 6.22
C THR A 110 4.83 10.34 4.76
N SER A 111 3.95 10.87 3.91
CA SER A 111 4.09 10.81 2.46
C SER A 111 4.66 12.12 1.98
N SER A 112 5.78 12.08 1.25
CA SER A 112 6.42 13.26 0.66
C SER A 112 5.79 13.65 -0.68
N SER A 113 5.07 12.75 -1.32
CA SER A 113 4.41 12.95 -2.60
C SER A 113 3.03 12.32 -2.61
N GLY A 114 2.12 12.89 -3.40
CA GLY A 114 0.81 12.32 -3.73
C GLY A 114 0.78 11.50 -5.00
N GLN A 115 1.92 11.27 -5.64
CA GLN A 115 2.00 10.48 -6.88
C GLN A 115 1.63 9.01 -6.63
N PRO A 116 1.00 8.33 -7.61
CA PRO A 116 0.69 6.92 -7.52
C PRO A 116 1.93 6.08 -7.19
N GLY A 117 1.79 5.17 -6.24
CA GLY A 117 2.88 4.30 -5.82
C GLY A 117 4.01 4.98 -5.04
N ALA A 118 3.90 6.28 -4.70
CA ALA A 118 4.89 6.96 -3.87
C ALA A 118 5.03 6.30 -2.50
N ALA A 119 6.26 6.05 -2.08
CA ALA A 119 6.57 5.45 -0.81
C ALA A 119 6.27 6.41 0.36
N ALA A 120 5.72 5.89 1.44
CA ALA A 120 5.63 6.61 2.69
C ALA A 120 6.82 6.28 3.59
N GLN A 121 7.29 7.27 4.32
CA GLN A 121 8.31 7.08 5.36
C GLN A 121 7.64 6.69 6.66
N ILE A 122 8.03 5.55 7.21
CA ILE A 122 7.54 5.07 8.49
C ILE A 122 8.60 5.32 9.56
N ARG A 123 8.21 5.91 10.68
CA ARG A 123 9.08 6.14 11.85
C ARG A 123 8.39 5.61 13.09
N VAL A 124 9.09 4.79 13.85
CA VAL A 124 8.62 4.25 15.13
C VAL A 124 9.29 5.02 16.25
N ARG A 125 8.50 5.79 17.02
CA ARG A 125 8.96 6.67 18.11
C ARG A 125 10.02 7.71 17.68
N GLY A 126 9.98 8.13 16.41
CA GLY A 126 10.88 9.15 15.87
C GLY A 126 12.11 8.59 15.17
N VAL A 127 13.14 9.41 15.04
CA VAL A 127 14.41 9.09 14.35
C VAL A 127 15.45 8.72 15.39
N GLY A 128 15.91 7.48 15.38
CA GLY A 128 16.91 6.95 16.32
C GLY A 128 18.35 6.93 15.80
N THR A 129 18.61 7.49 14.60
CA THR A 129 19.95 7.48 13.97
C THR A 129 20.34 8.87 13.48
N ILE A 130 21.64 9.16 13.51
CA ILE A 130 22.24 10.36 12.92
C ILE A 130 22.59 10.19 11.43
N ARG A 131 22.44 8.98 10.88
CA ARG A 131 22.67 8.72 9.47
C ARG A 131 21.59 9.40 8.63
N THR A 132 22.00 10.06 7.56
CA THR A 132 21.12 10.84 6.66
C THR A 132 20.76 10.09 5.38
N GLU A 133 21.29 8.88 5.18
CA GLU A 133 21.03 8.06 4.01
C GLU A 133 19.55 7.65 3.96
N ASN A 134 19.00 7.55 2.75
CA ASN A 134 17.64 7.09 2.55
C ASN A 134 17.44 5.69 3.17
N GLY A 135 16.39 5.53 3.98
CA GLY A 135 16.09 4.29 4.66
C GLY A 135 16.86 4.03 5.97
N ALA A 136 17.88 4.83 6.32
CA ALA A 136 18.69 4.61 7.53
C ALA A 136 17.88 4.63 8.84
N ALA A 137 16.77 5.36 8.88
CA ALA A 137 15.87 5.44 10.02
C ALA A 137 14.59 4.60 9.86
N ASP A 138 14.51 3.77 8.82
CA ASP A 138 13.35 2.90 8.61
C ASP A 138 13.35 1.75 9.62
N PRO A 139 12.15 1.30 10.06
CA PRO A 139 12.04 0.12 10.91
C PRO A 139 12.43 -1.15 10.14
N LEU A 140 12.81 -2.18 10.87
CA LEU A 140 13.01 -3.51 10.30
C LEU A 140 11.66 -4.14 9.95
N TYR A 141 11.49 -4.54 8.70
CA TYR A 141 10.30 -5.27 8.25
C TYR A 141 10.54 -6.78 8.31
N ILE A 142 9.59 -7.50 8.90
CA ILE A 142 9.62 -8.96 8.97
C ILE A 142 8.29 -9.48 8.46
N VAL A 143 8.31 -10.25 7.41
CA VAL A 143 7.11 -10.82 6.79
C VAL A 143 7.15 -12.34 6.92
N ASP A 144 6.15 -12.91 7.59
CA ASP A 144 6.05 -14.34 7.88
C ASP A 144 7.35 -14.93 8.48
N GLY A 145 8.02 -14.14 9.33
CA GLY A 145 9.27 -14.52 10.02
C GLY A 145 10.54 -14.22 9.22
N MET A 146 10.45 -13.72 8.01
CA MET A 146 11.62 -13.35 7.18
C MET A 146 11.91 -11.85 7.27
N PRO A 147 13.10 -11.42 7.73
CA PRO A 147 13.54 -10.04 7.63
C PRO A 147 13.77 -9.66 6.17
N LEU A 148 13.26 -8.50 5.78
CA LEU A 148 13.35 -7.98 4.43
C LEU A 148 14.21 -6.72 4.38
N GLU A 149 14.85 -6.51 3.26
CA GLU A 149 15.44 -5.23 2.89
C GLU A 149 14.50 -4.49 1.94
N GLY A 150 14.31 -3.18 2.18
CA GLY A 150 13.39 -2.34 1.44
C GLY A 150 11.97 -2.30 2.02
N GLY A 151 11.03 -1.82 1.23
CA GLY A 151 9.66 -1.57 1.66
C GLY A 151 8.72 -2.77 1.52
N LEU A 152 7.47 -2.54 1.91
CA LEU A 152 6.37 -3.52 1.84
C LEU A 152 5.52 -3.36 0.55
N ASP A 153 6.03 -2.69 -0.47
CA ASP A 153 5.34 -2.35 -1.71
C ASP A 153 4.94 -3.57 -2.56
N TYR A 154 5.67 -4.67 -2.41
CA TYR A 154 5.39 -5.94 -3.09
C TYR A 154 4.19 -6.69 -2.49
N LEU A 155 3.74 -6.34 -1.27
CA LEU A 155 2.60 -6.98 -0.62
C LEU A 155 1.28 -6.34 -1.05
N ASN A 156 0.28 -7.20 -1.26
CA ASN A 156 -1.09 -6.75 -1.37
C ASN A 156 -1.69 -6.58 0.04
N PRO A 157 -2.23 -5.42 0.41
CA PRO A 157 -2.86 -5.22 1.72
C PRO A 157 -3.94 -6.25 2.05
N ASN A 158 -4.68 -6.72 1.04
CA ASN A 158 -5.73 -7.73 1.23
C ASN A 158 -5.20 -9.12 1.61
N ASP A 159 -3.90 -9.39 1.42
CA ASP A 159 -3.28 -10.66 1.83
C ASP A 159 -2.78 -10.64 3.28
N ILE A 160 -2.92 -9.53 4.00
CA ILE A 160 -2.44 -9.37 5.37
C ILE A 160 -3.49 -9.83 6.37
N ALA A 161 -3.04 -10.58 7.38
CA ALA A 161 -3.85 -10.99 8.53
C ALA A 161 -3.71 -10.00 9.69
N SER A 162 -2.47 -9.61 10.00
CA SER A 162 -2.18 -8.63 11.05
C SER A 162 -0.81 -7.97 10.84
N ILE A 163 -0.66 -6.81 11.46
CA ILE A 163 0.62 -6.11 11.59
C ILE A 163 0.85 -5.83 13.06
N GLU A 164 1.97 -6.27 13.61
CA GLU A 164 2.42 -5.95 14.95
C GLU A 164 3.63 -5.02 14.87
N VAL A 165 3.59 -3.91 15.62
CA VAL A 165 4.70 -2.96 15.71
C VAL A 165 5.37 -3.07 17.06
N LEU A 166 6.61 -3.56 17.06
CA LEU A 166 7.47 -3.65 18.24
C LEU A 166 8.19 -2.32 18.42
N LYS A 167 7.80 -1.58 19.46
CA LYS A 167 8.20 -0.18 19.62
C LYS A 167 9.36 0.04 20.62
N ASP A 168 9.73 -0.99 21.35
CA ASP A 168 10.77 -0.90 22.37
C ASP A 168 11.90 -1.93 22.15
N ALA A 169 13.05 -1.67 22.78
CA ALA A 169 14.21 -2.52 22.63
C ALA A 169 14.01 -3.92 23.22
N ALA A 170 13.15 -4.07 24.23
CA ALA A 170 12.88 -5.37 24.85
C ALA A 170 12.13 -6.29 23.88
N SER A 171 11.10 -5.78 23.20
CA SER A 171 10.36 -6.54 22.19
C SER A 171 11.19 -6.80 20.91
N GLY A 172 12.09 -5.88 20.56
CA GLY A 172 12.96 -5.99 19.39
C GLY A 172 14.25 -6.77 19.63
N ALA A 173 14.60 -7.10 20.88
CA ALA A 173 15.91 -7.66 21.25
C ALA A 173 16.31 -8.92 20.46
N VAL A 174 15.33 -9.75 20.11
CA VAL A 174 15.54 -10.98 19.32
C VAL A 174 16.14 -10.71 17.94
N TYR A 175 15.89 -9.51 17.39
CA TYR A 175 16.37 -9.07 16.06
C TYR A 175 17.69 -8.28 16.13
N GLY A 176 18.23 -8.12 17.35
CA GLY A 176 19.52 -7.47 17.59
C GLY A 176 19.55 -6.00 17.20
N ALA A 177 20.70 -5.50 16.75
CA ALA A 177 20.91 -4.10 16.40
C ALA A 177 20.03 -3.61 15.23
N ARG A 178 19.55 -4.50 14.35
CA ARG A 178 18.64 -4.16 13.26
C ARG A 178 17.27 -3.64 13.75
N ALA A 179 16.91 -3.95 15.00
CA ALA A 179 15.66 -3.49 15.63
C ALA A 179 15.75 -2.09 16.26
N ALA A 180 16.87 -1.40 16.13
CA ALA A 180 17.08 -0.11 16.81
C ALA A 180 16.05 0.97 16.44
N ASN A 181 15.53 0.96 15.22
CA ASN A 181 14.49 1.87 14.74
C ASN A 181 13.05 1.29 14.88
N GLY A 182 12.87 0.21 15.67
CA GLY A 182 11.62 -0.55 15.78
C GLY A 182 11.52 -1.68 14.76
N VAL A 183 10.54 -2.56 14.97
CA VAL A 183 10.27 -3.70 14.09
C VAL A 183 8.79 -3.72 13.71
N ILE A 184 8.51 -3.96 12.45
CA ILE A 184 7.17 -4.16 11.92
C ILE A 184 7.05 -5.62 11.48
N LEU A 185 6.28 -6.39 12.24
CA LEU A 185 5.97 -7.78 11.92
C LEU A 185 4.70 -7.82 11.08
N VAL A 186 4.76 -8.42 9.94
CA VAL A 186 3.62 -8.62 9.04
C VAL A 186 3.32 -10.10 8.98
N THR A 187 2.13 -10.46 9.44
CA THR A 187 1.60 -11.81 9.31
C THR A 187 0.59 -11.83 8.18
N THR A 188 0.77 -12.74 7.26
CA THR A 188 -0.09 -12.84 6.10
C THR A 188 -1.20 -13.88 6.31
N LYS A 189 -2.29 -13.76 5.53
CA LYS A 189 -3.42 -14.70 5.59
C LYS A 189 -3.01 -16.11 5.21
N THR A 190 -3.63 -17.10 5.89
CA THR A 190 -3.50 -18.53 5.64
C THR A 190 -4.88 -19.15 5.39
N GLY A 191 -4.93 -20.38 4.93
CA GLY A 191 -6.17 -21.13 4.83
C GLY A 191 -6.81 -21.38 6.21
N LYS A 192 -8.12 -21.52 6.25
CA LYS A 192 -8.86 -21.92 7.47
C LYS A 192 -9.50 -23.27 7.24
N ILE A 193 -9.52 -24.11 8.29
CA ILE A 193 -10.15 -25.45 8.25
C ILE A 193 -11.59 -25.32 7.74
N GLY A 194 -11.94 -26.13 6.76
CA GLY A 194 -13.25 -26.14 6.14
C GLY A 194 -13.17 -26.35 4.62
N LYS A 195 -14.31 -26.15 3.96
CA LYS A 195 -14.39 -26.27 2.49
C LYS A 195 -13.52 -25.20 1.84
N THR A 196 -12.95 -25.53 0.69
CA THR A 196 -12.25 -24.56 -0.17
C THR A 196 -13.11 -23.34 -0.43
N LYS A 197 -12.57 -22.15 -0.16
CA LYS A 197 -13.21 -20.87 -0.39
C LYS A 197 -12.50 -20.16 -1.53
N VAL A 198 -13.28 -19.74 -2.53
CA VAL A 198 -12.82 -18.83 -3.59
C VAL A 198 -13.42 -17.46 -3.31
N THR A 199 -12.59 -16.44 -3.29
CA THR A 199 -13.02 -15.04 -3.14
C THR A 199 -12.53 -14.22 -4.31
N TYR A 200 -13.38 -13.30 -4.75
CA TYR A 200 -13.04 -12.26 -5.72
C TYR A 200 -13.42 -10.90 -5.15
N ASP A 201 -12.42 -10.05 -5.01
CA ASP A 201 -12.57 -8.68 -4.54
C ASP A 201 -12.29 -7.73 -5.70
N PHE A 202 -13.22 -6.82 -5.96
CA PHE A 202 -13.11 -5.80 -6.98
C PHE A 202 -13.43 -4.43 -6.41
N SER A 203 -12.60 -3.45 -6.72
CA SER A 203 -12.92 -2.06 -6.45
C SER A 203 -12.51 -1.18 -7.62
N TYR A 204 -13.34 -0.20 -7.92
CA TYR A 204 -13.09 0.84 -8.91
C TYR A 204 -13.43 2.20 -8.30
N GLY A 205 -12.60 3.19 -8.55
CA GLY A 205 -12.79 4.52 -8.01
C GLY A 205 -12.11 5.60 -8.86
N TRP A 206 -12.36 6.85 -8.49
CA TRP A 206 -11.75 8.03 -9.07
C TRP A 206 -11.07 8.83 -7.98
N GLN A 207 -9.99 9.49 -8.35
CA GLN A 207 -9.31 10.46 -7.51
C GLN A 207 -9.39 11.84 -8.14
N SER A 208 -9.47 12.85 -7.28
CA SER A 208 -9.38 14.26 -7.65
C SER A 208 -8.68 15.05 -6.56
N ALA A 209 -8.16 16.22 -6.89
CA ALA A 209 -7.64 17.14 -5.89
C ALA A 209 -8.79 17.63 -4.99
N TRP A 210 -8.70 17.34 -3.69
CA TRP A 210 -9.75 17.76 -2.74
C TRP A 210 -9.77 19.28 -2.50
N LYS A 211 -8.64 19.96 -2.77
CA LYS A 211 -8.51 21.42 -2.66
C LYS A 211 -7.43 21.91 -3.61
N LYS A 212 -7.75 22.96 -4.36
CA LYS A 212 -6.81 23.76 -5.14
C LYS A 212 -6.50 25.06 -4.41
N ARG A 213 -5.41 25.71 -4.77
CA ARG A 213 -5.08 27.04 -4.25
C ARG A 213 -5.88 28.10 -4.99
N ASP A 214 -6.34 29.13 -4.30
CA ASP A 214 -6.92 30.29 -4.94
C ASP A 214 -5.80 31.07 -5.64
N VAL A 215 -6.01 31.37 -6.90
CA VAL A 215 -5.07 32.13 -7.76
C VAL A 215 -5.83 33.25 -8.45
N LEU A 216 -5.11 34.30 -8.84
CA LEU A 216 -5.69 35.42 -9.58
C LEU A 216 -6.11 34.97 -10.98
N ASN A 217 -7.22 35.50 -11.48
CA ASN A 217 -7.58 35.41 -12.88
C ASN A 217 -6.74 36.41 -13.73
N ALA A 218 -6.87 36.36 -15.06
CA ALA A 218 -6.01 37.16 -15.91
C ALA A 218 -6.23 38.69 -15.76
N SER A 219 -7.46 39.13 -15.53
CA SER A 219 -7.76 40.54 -15.24
C SER A 219 -7.19 41.00 -13.92
N GLU A 220 -7.38 40.22 -12.87
CA GLU A 220 -6.84 40.48 -11.52
C GLU A 220 -5.30 40.51 -11.56
N TYR A 221 -4.69 39.56 -12.24
CA TYR A 221 -3.25 39.51 -12.44
C TYR A 221 -2.73 40.75 -13.12
N ALA A 222 -3.37 41.18 -14.23
CA ALA A 222 -2.98 42.38 -14.96
C ALA A 222 -3.09 43.65 -14.10
N LEU A 223 -4.16 43.77 -13.28
CA LEU A 223 -4.32 44.85 -12.30
C LEU A 223 -3.19 44.85 -11.26
N MET A 224 -2.87 43.72 -10.67
CA MET A 224 -1.80 43.61 -9.66
C MET A 224 -0.43 43.97 -10.24
N ILE A 225 -0.13 43.53 -11.48
CA ILE A 225 1.13 43.90 -12.14
C ILE A 225 1.19 45.40 -12.42
N ASN A 226 0.08 46.03 -12.86
CA ASN A 226 0.02 47.47 -13.07
C ASN A 226 0.18 48.25 -11.74
N GLU A 227 -0.44 47.81 -10.67
CA GLU A 227 -0.27 48.38 -9.32
C GLU A 227 1.19 48.32 -8.88
N GLY A 228 1.83 47.16 -9.05
CA GLY A 228 3.27 46.97 -8.78
C GLY A 228 4.15 47.93 -9.60
N ALA A 229 3.85 48.09 -10.89
CA ALA A 229 4.56 49.05 -11.78
C ALA A 229 4.40 50.50 -11.31
N ILE A 230 3.19 50.92 -10.97
CA ILE A 230 2.89 52.27 -10.48
C ILE A 230 3.66 52.52 -9.17
N ASN A 231 3.63 51.58 -8.25
CA ASN A 231 4.34 51.70 -6.95
C ASN A 231 5.87 51.73 -7.13
N ALA A 232 6.39 51.13 -8.19
CA ALA A 232 7.80 51.22 -8.56
C ALA A 232 8.14 52.46 -9.39
N GLY A 233 7.20 53.35 -9.67
CA GLY A 233 7.38 54.54 -10.51
C GLY A 233 7.55 54.23 -12.02
N ILE A 234 7.08 53.07 -12.48
CA ILE A 234 7.15 52.60 -13.84
C ILE A 234 5.74 52.71 -14.49
N ALA A 235 5.67 52.94 -15.76
CA ALA A 235 4.39 52.98 -16.47
C ALA A 235 3.64 51.65 -16.39
N PRO A 236 2.29 51.65 -16.27
CA PRO A 236 1.49 50.45 -16.30
C PRO A 236 1.81 49.60 -17.52
N LYS A 237 1.92 48.29 -17.31
CA LYS A 237 2.28 47.33 -18.38
C LYS A 237 1.09 46.99 -19.29
N PHE A 238 -0.11 46.94 -18.71
CA PHE A 238 -1.34 46.58 -19.39
C PHE A 238 -2.24 47.79 -19.53
N SER A 239 -2.58 48.20 -20.77
CA SER A 239 -3.42 49.36 -21.04
C SER A 239 -4.88 49.14 -20.64
N ASP A 240 -5.39 47.94 -20.84
CA ASP A 240 -6.74 47.53 -20.48
C ASP A 240 -6.71 46.15 -19.74
N PRO A 241 -6.50 46.13 -18.43
CA PRO A 241 -6.47 44.90 -17.64
C PRO A 241 -7.73 44.06 -17.70
N TYR A 242 -8.90 44.71 -17.88
CA TYR A 242 -10.19 44.00 -17.86
C TYR A 242 -10.45 43.24 -19.17
N SER A 243 -9.76 43.54 -20.24
CA SER A 243 -9.90 42.84 -21.54
C SER A 243 -9.43 41.36 -21.50
N TYR A 244 -8.60 41.00 -20.50
CA TYR A 244 -8.05 39.64 -20.38
C TYR A 244 -9.05 38.62 -19.78
N GLY A 245 -10.12 39.07 -19.11
CA GLY A 245 -11.16 38.20 -18.55
C GLY A 245 -10.62 37.17 -17.54
N GLN A 246 -11.08 35.93 -17.65
CA GLN A 246 -10.66 34.84 -16.74
C GLN A 246 -9.25 34.34 -17.05
N GLY A 247 -8.89 34.27 -18.33
CA GLY A 247 -7.62 33.68 -18.77
C GLY A 247 -7.49 32.19 -18.46
N THR A 248 -6.25 31.71 -18.35
CA THR A 248 -5.92 30.29 -18.09
C THR A 248 -5.78 30.01 -16.60
N ASN A 249 -6.62 29.11 -16.08
CA ASN A 249 -6.39 28.53 -14.78
C ASN A 249 -5.47 27.30 -14.92
N TRP A 250 -4.18 27.50 -14.74
CA TRP A 250 -3.17 26.46 -14.92
C TRP A 250 -3.36 25.25 -14.01
N GLN A 251 -3.99 25.41 -12.82
CA GLN A 251 -4.30 24.27 -11.97
C GLN A 251 -5.39 23.39 -12.60
N ASP A 252 -6.40 23.99 -13.26
CA ASP A 252 -7.45 23.22 -13.94
C ASP A 252 -6.91 22.45 -15.13
N GLU A 253 -5.91 22.99 -15.81
CA GLU A 253 -5.24 22.32 -16.93
C GLU A 253 -4.35 21.14 -16.47
N VAL A 254 -3.69 21.26 -15.32
CA VAL A 254 -2.74 20.26 -14.80
C VAL A 254 -3.44 19.13 -14.06
N PHE A 255 -4.53 19.43 -13.33
CA PHE A 255 -5.22 18.42 -12.51
C PHE A 255 -6.22 17.60 -13.33
N ASN A 256 -6.08 16.27 -13.23
CA ASN A 256 -7.11 15.33 -13.67
C ASN A 256 -8.11 15.10 -12.54
N ASN A 257 -9.34 15.55 -12.71
CA ASN A 257 -10.39 15.41 -11.69
C ASN A 257 -11.03 14.00 -11.67
N ASN A 258 -10.68 13.12 -12.59
CA ASN A 258 -11.25 11.79 -12.75
C ASN A 258 -10.14 10.73 -12.92
N ALA A 259 -9.04 10.84 -12.16
CA ALA A 259 -7.94 9.89 -12.23
C ALA A 259 -8.42 8.50 -11.76
N PRO A 260 -8.51 7.49 -12.65
CA PRO A 260 -9.05 6.18 -12.28
C PRO A 260 -8.09 5.39 -11.40
N MET A 261 -8.68 4.57 -10.54
CA MET A 261 -7.98 3.53 -9.81
C MET A 261 -8.81 2.24 -9.82
N MET A 262 -8.16 1.10 -9.94
CA MET A 262 -8.83 -0.18 -10.05
C MET A 262 -8.03 -1.26 -9.31
N ASN A 263 -8.73 -2.11 -8.58
CA ASN A 263 -8.14 -3.27 -7.90
C ASN A 263 -8.96 -4.53 -8.21
N HIS A 264 -8.26 -5.59 -8.58
CA HIS A 264 -8.81 -6.93 -8.72
C HIS A 264 -8.01 -7.88 -7.85
N GLN A 265 -8.67 -8.73 -7.10
CA GLN A 265 -8.01 -9.80 -6.38
C GLN A 265 -8.85 -11.07 -6.41
N VAL A 266 -8.22 -12.18 -6.76
CA VAL A 266 -8.78 -13.52 -6.65
C VAL A 266 -7.97 -14.28 -5.63
N SER A 267 -8.63 -14.96 -4.70
CA SER A 267 -7.94 -15.86 -3.79
C SER A 267 -8.68 -17.19 -3.62
N VAL A 268 -7.90 -18.25 -3.46
CA VAL A 268 -8.37 -19.62 -3.19
C VAL A 268 -7.70 -20.09 -1.92
N SER A 269 -8.48 -20.44 -0.92
CA SER A 269 -7.95 -20.86 0.38
C SER A 269 -8.75 -22.02 0.96
N GLY A 270 -8.08 -22.86 1.73
CA GLY A 270 -8.70 -23.96 2.44
C GLY A 270 -7.69 -24.63 3.37
N ALA A 271 -8.20 -25.44 4.28
CA ALA A 271 -7.36 -26.28 5.11
C ALA A 271 -8.08 -27.58 5.47
N SER A 272 -7.28 -28.63 5.63
CA SER A 272 -7.62 -29.88 6.30
C SER A 272 -6.68 -30.07 7.49
N GLU A 273 -6.79 -31.17 8.21
CA GLU A 273 -5.87 -31.50 9.30
C GLU A 273 -4.40 -31.57 8.87
N LYS A 274 -4.15 -31.93 7.61
CA LYS A 274 -2.79 -32.16 7.08
C LYS A 274 -2.29 -31.09 6.12
N VAL A 275 -3.18 -30.32 5.50
CA VAL A 275 -2.82 -29.36 4.47
C VAL A 275 -3.56 -28.06 4.70
N ASN A 276 -2.82 -26.97 4.74
CA ASN A 276 -3.34 -25.62 4.73
C ASN A 276 -2.79 -24.90 3.50
N TYR A 277 -3.63 -24.19 2.77
CA TYR A 277 -3.21 -23.48 1.57
C TYR A 277 -3.98 -22.18 1.35
N LEU A 278 -3.27 -21.20 0.79
CA LEU A 278 -3.83 -19.97 0.25
C LEU A 278 -3.04 -19.60 -1.01
N PHE A 279 -3.77 -19.35 -2.08
CA PHE A 279 -3.22 -18.76 -3.32
C PHE A 279 -3.96 -17.47 -3.60
N SER A 280 -3.24 -16.42 -3.93
CA SER A 280 -3.85 -15.14 -4.34
C SER A 280 -3.16 -14.57 -5.59
N LEU A 281 -3.98 -13.91 -6.41
CA LEU A 281 -3.58 -13.11 -7.56
C LEU A 281 -4.22 -11.75 -7.42
N GLY A 282 -3.40 -10.70 -7.38
CA GLY A 282 -3.87 -9.31 -7.29
C GLY A 282 -3.36 -8.49 -8.46
N PHE A 283 -4.20 -7.61 -8.99
CA PHE A 283 -3.85 -6.62 -10.00
C PHE A 283 -4.40 -5.26 -9.58
N TYR A 284 -3.54 -4.27 -9.52
CA TYR A 284 -3.88 -2.91 -9.11
C TYR A 284 -3.32 -1.91 -10.12
N THR A 285 -4.15 -0.92 -10.49
CA THR A 285 -3.75 0.24 -11.29
C THR A 285 -4.24 1.52 -10.65
N GLN A 286 -3.47 2.59 -10.82
CA GLN A 286 -3.82 3.94 -10.38
C GLN A 286 -3.17 4.97 -11.28
N ASP A 287 -3.96 5.90 -11.79
CA ASP A 287 -3.47 7.08 -12.49
C ASP A 287 -3.34 8.25 -11.52
N GLY A 288 -2.38 9.12 -11.80
CA GLY A 288 -2.16 10.32 -11.01
C GLY A 288 -3.20 11.40 -11.28
N ILE A 289 -3.52 12.16 -10.24
CA ILE A 289 -4.33 13.38 -10.36
C ILE A 289 -3.59 14.50 -11.10
N VAL A 290 -2.28 14.34 -11.31
CA VAL A 290 -1.43 15.22 -12.14
C VAL A 290 -0.67 14.34 -13.10
N GLY A 291 -0.69 14.68 -14.38
CA GLY A 291 0.08 14.00 -15.42
C GLY A 291 -0.45 12.62 -15.84
N GLY A 292 -1.51 12.09 -15.22
CA GLY A 292 -2.12 10.81 -15.59
C GLY A 292 -2.63 10.78 -17.04
N ASN A 293 -3.14 11.91 -17.52
CA ASN A 293 -3.61 12.06 -18.90
C ASN A 293 -2.50 11.96 -19.97
N PHE A 294 -1.23 11.91 -19.56
CA PHE A 294 -0.04 11.85 -20.40
C PHE A 294 0.83 10.62 -20.11
N ASP A 295 0.34 9.66 -19.36
CA ASP A 295 1.17 8.54 -18.84
C ASP A 295 2.41 9.01 -18.06
N ARG A 296 2.33 10.16 -17.39
CA ARG A 296 3.42 10.76 -16.63
C ARG A 296 3.36 10.49 -15.14
N SER A 297 2.25 9.96 -14.69
CA SER A 297 2.04 9.61 -13.28
C SER A 297 1.04 8.46 -13.20
N ASN A 298 1.56 7.25 -13.20
CA ASN A 298 0.76 6.03 -13.07
C ASN A 298 1.52 4.94 -12.31
N TYR A 299 0.76 3.99 -11.80
CA TYR A 299 1.26 2.87 -11.03
C TYR A 299 0.47 1.61 -11.36
N GLU A 300 1.16 0.54 -11.67
CA GLU A 300 0.62 -0.80 -11.90
C GLU A 300 1.33 -1.80 -11.00
N ARG A 301 0.58 -2.66 -10.33
CA ARG A 301 1.13 -3.75 -9.53
C ARG A 301 0.40 -5.05 -9.79
N LEU A 302 1.14 -6.09 -10.18
CA LEU A 302 0.68 -7.47 -10.23
C LEU A 302 1.32 -8.23 -9.09
N THR A 303 0.53 -8.93 -8.28
CA THR A 303 1.00 -9.76 -7.17
C THR A 303 0.52 -11.19 -7.31
N LEU A 304 1.40 -12.14 -7.06
CA LEU A 304 1.11 -13.57 -6.93
C LEU A 304 1.59 -14.02 -5.57
N ARG A 305 0.77 -14.78 -4.86
CA ARG A 305 1.15 -15.32 -3.57
C ARG A 305 0.65 -16.74 -3.40
N SER A 306 1.52 -17.55 -2.81
CA SER A 306 1.23 -18.91 -2.37
C SER A 306 1.71 -19.09 -0.94
N ASN A 307 0.81 -19.48 -0.05
CA ASN A 307 1.13 -19.89 1.31
C ASN A 307 0.60 -21.31 1.49
N THR A 308 1.49 -22.26 1.73
CA THR A 308 1.11 -23.66 1.93
C THR A 308 1.83 -24.24 3.13
N GLN A 309 1.10 -25.02 3.90
CA GLN A 309 1.64 -25.74 5.05
C GLN A 309 1.18 -27.20 4.99
N TYR A 310 2.11 -28.11 5.13
CA TYR A 310 1.88 -29.55 5.15
C TYR A 310 2.28 -30.14 6.49
N THR A 311 1.37 -30.85 7.14
CA THR A 311 1.67 -31.70 8.29
C THR A 311 1.89 -33.12 7.74
N LEU A 312 3.15 -33.51 7.58
CA LEU A 312 3.51 -34.80 7.01
C LEU A 312 3.15 -35.93 7.98
N PHE A 313 3.35 -35.71 9.26
CA PHE A 313 2.86 -36.58 10.34
C PHE A 313 2.70 -35.75 11.60
N ASP A 314 1.83 -36.24 12.49
CA ASP A 314 1.40 -35.60 13.72
C ASP A 314 1.52 -36.56 14.89
N GLU A 315 1.18 -36.11 16.08
CA GLU A 315 1.24 -36.84 17.33
C GLU A 315 0.21 -37.97 17.44
N SER A 316 -0.64 -38.17 16.43
CA SER A 316 -1.67 -39.23 16.44
C SER A 316 -1.11 -40.66 16.44
N LYS A 317 0.19 -40.82 16.14
CA LYS A 317 0.90 -42.10 16.25
C LYS A 317 2.02 -41.96 17.27
N GLU A 318 1.96 -42.76 18.32
CA GLU A 318 3.04 -42.86 19.29
C GLU A 318 4.36 -43.23 18.62
N ARG A 319 5.36 -42.38 18.81
CA ARG A 319 6.73 -42.55 18.33
C ARG A 319 7.68 -42.22 19.47
N ASN A 320 8.79 -42.92 19.52
CA ASN A 320 9.79 -42.70 20.56
C ASN A 320 10.54 -41.36 20.36
N TRP A 321 10.52 -40.83 19.15
CA TRP A 321 11.10 -39.54 18.76
C TRP A 321 10.46 -39.04 17.47
N LEU A 322 10.58 -37.75 17.18
CA LEU A 322 10.03 -37.08 16.00
C LEU A 322 8.49 -37.22 15.93
N ASN A 323 7.82 -36.58 16.85
CA ASN A 323 6.37 -36.66 17.04
C ASN A 323 5.59 -35.97 15.91
N SER A 324 6.09 -34.86 15.41
CA SER A 324 5.45 -34.20 14.26
C SER A 324 6.47 -33.57 13.31
N LEU A 325 6.08 -33.42 12.05
CA LEU A 325 6.83 -32.66 11.04
C LEU A 325 5.86 -31.81 10.23
N LYS A 326 6.07 -30.50 10.31
CA LYS A 326 5.34 -29.49 9.52
C LYS A 326 6.32 -28.85 8.56
N VAL A 327 5.92 -28.71 7.30
CA VAL A 327 6.67 -28.00 6.27
C VAL A 327 5.82 -26.83 5.77
N THR A 328 6.38 -25.64 5.78
CA THR A 328 5.70 -24.44 5.31
C THR A 328 6.45 -23.85 4.12
N SER A 329 5.72 -23.41 3.11
CA SER A 329 6.25 -22.71 1.94
C SER A 329 5.45 -21.44 1.73
N ASN A 330 6.10 -20.29 1.83
CA ASN A 330 5.55 -18.98 1.53
C ASN A 330 6.31 -18.41 0.32
N LEU A 331 5.59 -18.18 -0.77
CA LEU A 331 6.12 -17.60 -1.99
C LEU A 331 5.32 -16.36 -2.34
N SER A 332 6.00 -15.28 -2.61
CA SER A 332 5.40 -14.03 -3.10
C SER A 332 6.18 -13.51 -4.29
N TYR A 333 5.47 -13.08 -5.30
CA TYR A 333 6.02 -12.38 -6.45
C TYR A 333 5.24 -11.10 -6.67
N ALA A 334 5.95 -10.02 -6.95
CA ALA A 334 5.34 -8.78 -7.40
C ALA A 334 6.08 -8.23 -8.62
N ARG A 335 5.29 -7.73 -9.57
CA ARG A 335 5.77 -6.87 -10.65
C ARG A 335 5.15 -5.51 -10.48
N ILE A 336 5.98 -4.48 -10.42
CA ILE A 336 5.55 -3.09 -10.31
C ILE A 336 6.05 -2.33 -11.53
N LYS A 337 5.20 -1.49 -12.08
CA LYS A 337 5.55 -0.49 -13.10
C LYS A 337 5.02 0.86 -12.64
N SER A 338 5.80 1.90 -12.85
CA SER A 338 5.36 3.27 -12.59
C SER A 338 6.04 4.27 -13.49
N THR A 339 5.35 5.37 -13.72
CA THR A 339 5.92 6.59 -14.29
C THR A 339 5.69 7.72 -13.30
N ASN A 340 6.70 8.56 -13.14
CA ASN A 340 6.67 9.68 -12.22
C ASN A 340 7.22 10.92 -12.89
N PHE A 341 6.90 12.08 -12.33
CA PHE A 341 7.55 13.35 -12.68
C PHE A 341 8.12 13.97 -11.39
N ASP A 342 9.08 14.88 -11.55
CA ASP A 342 9.60 15.64 -10.42
C ASP A 342 8.55 16.60 -9.90
N ASP A 343 8.11 16.43 -8.65
CA ASP A 343 7.12 17.26 -7.96
C ASP A 343 7.71 18.01 -6.74
N ASN A 344 9.00 17.87 -6.50
CA ASN A 344 9.64 18.27 -5.26
C ASN A 344 10.37 19.63 -5.34
N SER A 345 10.14 20.40 -6.39
CA SER A 345 10.72 21.73 -6.60
C SER A 345 9.63 22.78 -6.85
N THR A 346 9.82 23.98 -6.33
CA THR A 346 8.96 25.14 -6.64
C THR A 346 9.17 25.61 -8.09
N TRP A 347 10.38 25.44 -8.61
CA TRP A 347 10.81 25.95 -9.89
C TRP A 347 10.84 24.86 -10.96
N GLY A 348 10.19 25.13 -12.10
CA GLY A 348 10.21 24.24 -13.25
C GLY A 348 9.47 22.92 -13.11
N THR A 349 8.78 22.64 -11.99
CA THR A 349 7.87 21.49 -11.88
C THR A 349 6.49 21.84 -12.44
N PRO A 350 5.70 20.85 -12.90
CA PRO A 350 4.34 21.11 -13.37
C PRO A 350 3.46 21.81 -12.33
N LEU A 351 3.52 21.42 -11.07
CA LEU A 351 2.74 22.04 -10.00
C LEU A 351 3.24 23.43 -9.63
N GLY A 352 4.56 23.63 -9.53
CA GLY A 352 5.15 24.94 -9.29
C GLY A 352 4.82 25.93 -10.40
N SER A 353 4.94 25.50 -11.67
CA SER A 353 4.55 26.29 -12.82
C SER A 353 3.05 26.60 -12.84
N ALA A 354 2.19 25.67 -12.48
CA ALA A 354 0.74 25.88 -12.43
C ALA A 354 0.30 26.93 -11.39
N LEU A 355 1.11 27.17 -10.36
CA LEU A 355 0.84 28.20 -9.35
C LEU A 355 1.42 29.57 -9.71
N ALA A 356 2.50 29.59 -10.49
CA ALA A 356 3.30 30.80 -10.68
C ALA A 356 3.20 31.41 -12.08
N LEU A 357 2.76 30.65 -13.08
CA LEU A 357 2.59 31.18 -14.45
C LEU A 357 1.47 32.20 -14.52
N SER A 358 1.69 33.19 -15.39
CA SER A 358 0.70 34.20 -15.72
C SER A 358 -0.56 33.57 -16.32
N PRO A 359 -1.74 33.87 -15.76
CA PRO A 359 -3.01 33.40 -16.32
C PRO A 359 -3.37 34.10 -17.67
N ILE A 360 -2.61 35.10 -18.09
CA ILE A 360 -2.77 35.75 -19.43
C ILE A 360 -2.23 34.85 -20.53
N LEU A 361 -1.26 33.98 -20.20
CA LEU A 361 -0.68 33.07 -21.17
C LEU A 361 -1.66 31.90 -21.46
N ASN A 362 -1.90 31.64 -22.74
CA ASN A 362 -2.67 30.49 -23.18
C ASN A 362 -1.84 29.20 -23.12
N VAL A 363 -2.51 28.05 -23.02
CA VAL A 363 -1.83 26.74 -23.07
C VAL A 363 -1.15 26.54 -24.44
N TYR A 364 -1.79 26.99 -25.52
CA TYR A 364 -1.32 26.84 -26.90
C TYR A 364 -1.28 28.18 -27.62
N ASP A 365 -0.34 28.28 -28.56
CA ASP A 365 -0.35 29.34 -29.59
C ASP A 365 -1.21 28.83 -30.75
N GLU A 366 -2.46 29.34 -30.85
CA GLU A 366 -3.47 28.83 -31.78
C GLU A 366 -3.66 29.70 -32.99
N THR A 367 -3.33 31.01 -32.91
CA THR A 367 -3.45 31.93 -34.03
C THR A 367 -2.20 31.94 -34.90
N GLU A 368 -2.34 32.25 -36.21
CA GLU A 368 -1.20 32.34 -37.10
C GLU A 368 -0.18 33.38 -36.61
N GLU A 369 -0.67 34.51 -36.04
CA GLU A 369 0.16 35.56 -35.48
C GLU A 369 0.95 35.06 -34.26
N ALA A 370 0.32 34.31 -33.34
CA ALA A 370 0.98 33.78 -32.16
C ALA A 370 2.04 32.73 -32.53
N ILE A 371 1.70 31.81 -33.44
CA ILE A 371 2.63 30.82 -33.98
C ILE A 371 3.83 31.51 -34.62
N LYS A 372 3.56 32.46 -35.50
CA LYS A 372 4.62 33.23 -36.17
C LYS A 372 5.50 34.00 -35.18
N ALA A 373 4.90 34.66 -34.19
CA ALA A 373 5.63 35.39 -33.17
C ALA A 373 6.55 34.46 -32.33
N GLN A 374 6.13 33.24 -32.04
CA GLN A 374 6.95 32.25 -31.35
C GLN A 374 8.14 31.84 -32.24
N PHE A 375 7.91 31.52 -33.52
CA PHE A 375 8.98 31.17 -34.44
C PHE A 375 9.93 32.34 -34.73
N ASP A 376 9.43 33.57 -34.89
CA ASP A 376 10.25 34.76 -35.08
C ASP A 376 11.16 35.04 -33.86
N LYS A 377 10.62 34.82 -32.66
CA LYS A 377 11.35 35.06 -31.40
C LYS A 377 12.39 33.98 -31.08
N TYR A 378 12.03 32.72 -31.26
CA TYR A 378 12.85 31.58 -30.78
C TYR A 378 13.48 30.79 -31.94
N GLY A 379 12.91 30.81 -33.14
CA GLY A 379 13.32 29.97 -34.27
C GLY A 379 14.76 30.20 -34.76
N THR A 380 15.36 31.34 -34.43
CA THR A 380 16.79 31.60 -34.67
C THR A 380 17.72 31.04 -33.58
N THR A 381 17.17 30.60 -32.45
CA THR A 381 17.94 30.04 -31.38
C THR A 381 18.33 28.60 -31.73
N ALA A 382 19.60 28.26 -31.65
CA ALA A 382 20.11 26.93 -31.99
C ALA A 382 19.49 25.78 -31.13
N GLU A 383 18.94 26.14 -30.00
CA GLU A 383 18.31 25.19 -29.05
C GLU A 383 16.80 25.01 -29.33
N TYR A 384 16.20 25.83 -30.20
CA TYR A 384 14.76 25.84 -30.38
C TYR A 384 14.28 24.60 -31.14
N THR A 385 13.45 23.80 -30.44
CA THR A 385 12.65 22.72 -31.04
C THR A 385 11.24 22.84 -30.48
N PRO A 386 10.25 23.17 -31.37
CA PRO A 386 8.87 23.38 -30.94
C PRO A 386 8.27 22.10 -30.37
N VAL A 387 7.48 22.25 -29.31
CA VAL A 387 6.79 21.12 -28.66
C VAL A 387 5.31 21.20 -29.01
N TYR A 388 4.82 20.13 -29.60
CA TYR A 388 3.41 19.96 -29.95
C TYR A 388 2.73 18.96 -29.02
N ASP A 389 1.46 19.23 -28.69
CA ASP A 389 0.67 18.29 -27.92
C ASP A 389 0.39 17.01 -28.76
N PRO A 390 0.86 15.84 -28.33
CA PRO A 390 0.68 14.60 -29.10
C PRO A 390 -0.79 14.17 -29.22
N ARG A 391 -1.70 14.76 -28.43
CA ARG A 391 -3.13 14.41 -28.41
C ARG A 391 -3.93 15.18 -29.48
N ASN A 392 -3.54 16.40 -29.79
CA ASN A 392 -4.30 17.29 -30.67
C ASN A 392 -3.47 18.01 -31.73
N GLY A 393 -2.14 17.89 -31.70
CA GLY A 393 -1.21 18.52 -32.66
C GLY A 393 -1.02 20.01 -32.47
N LYS A 394 -1.53 20.64 -31.41
CA LYS A 394 -1.39 22.09 -31.18
C LYS A 394 -0.01 22.42 -30.64
N LEU A 395 0.51 23.60 -31.01
CA LEU A 395 1.77 24.13 -30.55
C LEU A 395 1.62 24.68 -29.12
N PHE A 396 2.43 24.23 -28.19
CA PHE A 396 2.44 24.78 -26.84
C PHE A 396 3.05 26.19 -26.81
N SER A 397 2.46 27.07 -26.01
CA SER A 397 3.01 28.41 -25.80
C SER A 397 4.27 28.36 -24.89
N ILE A 398 5.17 29.31 -25.11
CA ILE A 398 6.41 29.45 -24.32
C ILE A 398 6.29 30.68 -23.42
N PRO A 399 6.44 30.52 -22.06
CA PRO A 399 6.32 31.62 -21.10
C PRO A 399 7.59 32.50 -21.09
N GLY A 400 7.80 33.28 -22.14
CA GLY A 400 9.04 34.01 -22.39
C GLY A 400 9.45 35.09 -21.37
N GLU A 401 8.54 35.57 -20.54
CA GLU A 401 8.82 36.57 -19.51
C GLU A 401 9.15 35.96 -18.13
N PHE A 402 8.83 34.70 -17.95
CA PHE A 402 8.99 33.98 -16.69
C PHE A 402 10.11 32.94 -16.83
N GLY A 403 11.37 33.44 -16.83
CA GLY A 403 12.56 32.64 -17.18
C GLY A 403 12.77 31.33 -16.40
N GLU A 404 12.09 31.13 -15.28
CA GLU A 404 12.22 29.91 -14.46
C GLU A 404 10.98 29.01 -14.54
N MET A 405 9.90 29.46 -15.20
CA MET A 405 8.67 28.68 -15.37
C MET A 405 8.56 28.17 -16.79
N SER A 406 8.10 26.95 -16.94
CA SER A 406 7.76 26.36 -18.24
C SER A 406 6.28 26.06 -18.30
N ASN A 407 5.73 25.95 -19.50
CA ASN A 407 4.36 25.49 -19.70
C ASN A 407 4.21 24.09 -19.10
N PRO A 408 3.41 23.90 -18.02
CA PRO A 408 3.32 22.64 -17.30
C PRO A 408 2.74 21.51 -18.15
N ILE A 409 1.84 21.86 -19.09
CA ILE A 409 1.21 20.87 -19.96
C ILE A 409 2.21 20.40 -21.03
N ALA A 410 3.00 21.31 -21.59
CA ALA A 410 4.09 20.95 -22.49
C ALA A 410 5.11 20.03 -21.79
N LYS A 411 5.47 20.33 -20.53
CA LYS A 411 6.37 19.49 -19.75
C LYS A 411 5.78 18.10 -19.47
N LEU A 412 4.51 18.01 -19.12
CA LEU A 412 3.82 16.73 -18.90
C LEU A 412 3.64 15.93 -20.19
N SER A 413 3.62 16.57 -21.37
CA SER A 413 3.53 15.88 -22.66
C SER A 413 4.82 15.18 -23.09
N LEU A 414 5.97 15.60 -22.53
CA LEU A 414 7.26 14.94 -22.80
C LEU A 414 7.31 13.55 -22.15
N PRO A 415 8.04 12.58 -22.75
CA PRO A 415 8.20 11.25 -22.16
C PRO A 415 8.76 11.28 -20.73
N GLY A 416 8.26 10.41 -19.88
CA GLY A 416 8.74 10.22 -18.51
C GLY A 416 9.62 8.99 -18.36
N ASP A 417 10.28 8.92 -17.21
CA ASP A 417 11.04 7.74 -16.82
C ASP A 417 10.07 6.61 -16.48
N LYS A 418 10.29 5.44 -17.11
CA LYS A 418 9.49 4.25 -16.90
C LYS A 418 10.21 3.34 -15.93
N HIS A 419 9.77 3.34 -14.68
CA HIS A 419 10.32 2.48 -13.62
C HIS A 419 9.65 1.10 -13.66
N TRP A 420 10.42 0.08 -13.38
CA TRP A 420 9.94 -1.28 -13.24
C TRP A 420 10.67 -2.00 -12.13
N SER A 421 9.98 -2.92 -11.47
CA SER A 421 10.59 -3.84 -10.52
C SER A 421 9.90 -5.21 -10.54
N HIS A 422 10.70 -6.24 -10.26
CA HIS A 422 10.26 -7.61 -9.99
C HIS A 422 10.84 -8.03 -8.66
N LYS A 423 10.02 -8.48 -7.76
CA LYS A 423 10.44 -8.95 -6.45
C LYS A 423 9.90 -10.35 -6.19
N PHE A 424 10.80 -11.25 -5.82
CA PHE A 424 10.48 -12.61 -5.40
C PHE A 424 10.90 -12.78 -3.95
N VAL A 425 9.96 -13.10 -3.10
CA VAL A 425 10.23 -13.42 -1.70
C VAL A 425 9.78 -14.86 -1.44
N ALA A 426 10.70 -15.69 -0.98
CA ALA A 426 10.46 -17.09 -0.66
C ALA A 426 10.87 -17.36 0.78
N ASN A 427 10.03 -18.08 1.53
CA ASN A 427 10.36 -18.60 2.85
C ASN A 427 9.91 -20.05 2.95
N PHE A 428 10.86 -20.95 3.15
CA PHE A 428 10.63 -22.37 3.40
C PHE A 428 11.02 -22.71 4.82
N SER A 429 10.16 -23.38 5.57
CA SER A 429 10.50 -23.83 6.90
C SER A 429 10.04 -25.25 7.18
N ALA A 430 10.81 -25.95 7.99
CA ALA A 430 10.47 -27.24 8.54
C ALA A 430 10.50 -27.15 10.07
N GLU A 431 9.40 -27.51 10.72
CA GLU A 431 9.28 -27.59 12.18
C GLU A 431 9.13 -29.05 12.57
N LEU A 432 10.06 -29.52 13.37
CA LEU A 432 10.15 -30.87 13.88
C LEU A 432 9.90 -30.87 15.37
N GLN A 433 8.88 -31.57 15.83
CA GLN A 433 8.69 -31.91 17.24
C GLN A 433 9.51 -33.17 17.51
N LEU A 434 10.72 -33.00 18.06
CA LEU A 434 11.65 -34.12 18.30
C LEU A 434 11.19 -34.98 19.48
N TRP A 435 10.85 -34.33 20.59
CA TRP A 435 10.24 -34.92 21.80
C TRP A 435 9.18 -33.96 22.33
N ASP A 436 8.42 -34.35 23.32
CA ASP A 436 7.31 -33.56 23.87
C ASP A 436 7.73 -32.12 24.25
N ASN A 437 8.95 -31.94 24.71
CA ASN A 437 9.50 -30.68 25.20
C ASN A 437 10.63 -30.12 24.32
N LEU A 438 10.86 -30.66 23.12
CA LEU A 438 11.95 -30.24 22.27
C LEU A 438 11.49 -30.10 20.83
N LYS A 439 11.52 -28.85 20.33
CA LYS A 439 11.23 -28.48 18.94
C LYS A 439 12.48 -28.01 18.23
N PHE A 440 12.64 -28.43 17.00
CA PHE A 440 13.64 -27.88 16.10
C PHE A 440 12.94 -27.28 14.89
N LYS A 441 13.22 -26.02 14.61
CA LYS A 441 12.74 -25.32 13.42
C LYS A 441 13.93 -24.87 12.59
N THR A 442 13.94 -25.25 11.33
CA THR A 442 14.85 -24.69 10.32
C THR A 442 14.04 -23.89 9.30
N SER A 443 14.55 -22.73 8.89
CA SER A 443 13.92 -21.89 7.88
C SER A 443 14.96 -21.31 6.95
N TYR A 444 14.65 -21.34 5.64
CA TYR A 444 15.42 -20.72 4.60
C TYR A 444 14.57 -19.65 3.91
N GLY A 445 15.05 -18.42 3.94
CA GLY A 445 14.44 -17.28 3.30
C GLY A 445 15.29 -16.73 2.18
N ALA A 446 14.66 -16.25 1.10
CA ALA A 446 15.33 -15.55 0.01
C ALA A 446 14.48 -14.36 -0.48
N ASP A 447 15.12 -13.21 -0.67
CA ASP A 447 14.57 -12.01 -1.30
C ASP A 447 15.40 -11.72 -2.54
N LEU A 448 14.79 -11.87 -3.73
CA LEU A 448 15.41 -11.61 -5.02
C LEU A 448 14.69 -10.42 -5.64
N SER A 449 15.39 -9.34 -5.82
CA SER A 449 14.85 -8.08 -6.33
C SER A 449 15.58 -7.69 -7.61
N PHE A 450 14.82 -7.33 -8.65
CA PHE A 450 15.31 -6.81 -9.92
C PHE A 450 14.56 -5.52 -10.19
N TRP A 451 15.27 -4.43 -10.45
CA TRP A 451 14.63 -3.14 -10.71
C TRP A 451 15.42 -2.30 -11.68
N GLY A 452 14.79 -1.28 -12.18
CA GLY A 452 15.43 -0.36 -13.09
C GLY A 452 14.47 0.69 -13.61
N TYR A 453 14.98 1.49 -14.53
CA TYR A 453 14.17 2.42 -15.29
C TYR A 453 14.72 2.62 -16.69
N ASP A 454 13.82 2.95 -17.61
CA ASP A 454 14.13 3.34 -18.97
C ASP A 454 13.68 4.79 -19.14
N SER A 455 14.59 5.64 -19.60
CA SER A 455 14.39 7.08 -19.83
C SER A 455 14.66 7.40 -21.28
N TYR A 456 13.80 8.21 -21.87
CA TYR A 456 13.99 8.78 -23.21
C TYR A 456 13.72 10.27 -23.18
N ARG A 457 14.66 11.06 -23.64
CA ARG A 457 14.52 12.51 -23.79
C ARG A 457 14.57 12.84 -25.27
N PRO A 458 13.47 13.34 -25.88
CA PRO A 458 13.47 13.87 -27.25
C PRO A 458 14.15 15.23 -27.30
N LEU A 459 14.25 15.79 -28.51
CA LEU A 459 14.52 17.20 -28.70
C LEU A 459 13.31 18.00 -28.22
N TYR A 460 13.55 19.09 -27.50
CA TYR A 460 12.48 20.01 -27.08
C TYR A 460 13.04 21.37 -26.64
N TYR A 461 12.20 22.38 -26.66
CA TYR A 461 12.46 23.68 -26.05
C TYR A 461 11.23 24.16 -25.29
N LEU A 462 11.32 24.24 -23.96
CA LEU A 462 10.25 24.75 -23.11
C LEU A 462 10.48 26.18 -22.67
N ARG A 463 11.74 26.58 -22.50
CA ARG A 463 12.20 27.94 -22.16
C ARG A 463 13.73 28.01 -22.24
N SER A 464 14.29 29.23 -22.09
CA SER A 464 15.73 29.36 -21.89
C SER A 464 16.19 28.61 -20.67
N GLY A 465 17.21 27.76 -20.83
CA GLY A 465 17.76 26.88 -19.76
C GLY A 465 16.93 25.62 -19.50
N GLU A 466 15.86 25.36 -20.25
CA GLU A 466 15.14 24.08 -20.22
C GLU A 466 14.84 23.62 -21.65
N SER A 467 15.85 23.04 -22.27
CA SER A 467 15.83 22.54 -23.64
C SER A 467 16.65 21.27 -23.77
N SER A 468 16.44 20.54 -24.84
CA SER A 468 17.27 19.42 -25.24
C SER A 468 17.60 19.50 -26.73
N THR A 469 18.87 19.66 -27.03
CA THR A 469 19.40 19.76 -28.39
C THR A 469 19.86 18.41 -28.95
N GLN A 470 19.90 17.38 -28.11
CA GLN A 470 20.25 16.02 -28.48
C GLN A 470 19.27 15.04 -27.86
N SER A 471 18.76 14.11 -28.65
CA SER A 471 17.97 13.01 -28.09
C SER A 471 18.87 12.05 -27.33
N SER A 472 18.39 11.58 -26.18
CA SER A 472 19.12 10.61 -25.36
C SER A 472 18.20 9.50 -24.87
N ALA A 473 18.73 8.29 -24.82
CA ALA A 473 18.08 7.16 -24.20
C ALA A 473 18.99 6.59 -23.11
N TYR A 474 18.42 6.28 -21.97
CA TYR A 474 19.14 5.71 -20.84
C TYR A 474 18.35 4.52 -20.27
N SER A 475 19.05 3.44 -19.96
CA SER A 475 18.47 2.27 -19.29
C SER A 475 19.34 1.88 -18.11
N ARG A 476 18.73 1.74 -16.93
CA ARG A 476 19.38 1.25 -15.71
C ARG A 476 18.72 -0.05 -15.29
N LYS A 477 19.53 -1.04 -14.98
CA LYS A 477 19.10 -2.35 -14.46
C LYS A 477 19.96 -2.69 -13.27
N GLU A 478 19.31 -3.09 -12.20
CA GLU A 478 19.96 -3.46 -10.94
C GLU A 478 19.29 -4.72 -10.40
N ASP A 479 20.02 -5.48 -9.63
CA ASP A 479 19.52 -6.63 -8.90
C ASP A 479 20.09 -6.65 -7.48
N GLY A 480 19.35 -7.29 -6.61
CA GLY A 480 19.71 -7.50 -5.23
C GLY A 480 19.26 -8.87 -4.74
N THR A 481 20.12 -9.53 -3.99
CA THR A 481 19.82 -10.83 -3.41
C THR A 481 20.15 -10.83 -1.94
N VAL A 482 19.15 -11.18 -1.12
CA VAL A 482 19.31 -11.43 0.30
C VAL A 482 18.84 -12.82 0.60
N TRP A 483 19.59 -13.59 1.37
CA TRP A 483 19.15 -14.89 1.84
C TRP A 483 19.47 -15.06 3.32
N GLN A 484 18.70 -15.91 3.96
CA GLN A 484 18.82 -16.18 5.39
C GLN A 484 18.57 -17.67 5.65
N LEU A 485 19.36 -18.26 6.53
CA LEU A 485 19.13 -19.57 7.08
C LEU A 485 19.07 -19.47 8.60
N GLU A 486 17.97 -19.87 9.18
CA GLU A 486 17.78 -19.85 10.63
C GLU A 486 17.53 -21.27 11.14
N ASN A 487 18.11 -21.55 12.30
CA ASN A 487 17.91 -22.79 13.02
C ASN A 487 17.60 -22.45 14.48
N VAL A 488 16.42 -22.86 14.95
CA VAL A 488 15.94 -22.56 16.29
C VAL A 488 15.62 -23.85 17.01
N LEU A 489 16.18 -24.04 18.18
CA LEU A 489 15.87 -25.14 19.10
C LEU A 489 15.12 -24.55 20.30
N THR A 490 13.96 -25.09 20.61
CA THR A 490 13.07 -24.57 21.66
C THR A 490 12.67 -25.69 22.59
#